data_9a556a815495ac735eb8d618bb3f2ce3
#
_entry.id   9a556a815495ac735eb8d618bb3f2ce3
#
_cell.length_a   1.000
_cell.length_b   1.000
_cell.length_c   1.000
_cell.angle_alpha   90.00
_cell.angle_beta   90.00
_cell.angle_gamma   90.00
#
_symmetry.space_group_name_H-M   'P 1'
#
loop_
_entity.id
_entity.type
_entity.pdbx_description
1 polymer ?
#
loop_
_entity_poly.entity_id
_entity_poly.type
_entity_poly.pdbx_seq_one_letter_code
_entity_poly.pdbx_strand_id
1 'polypeptide(L)'
;MSRTTASLSVQVGDPIPSIGLRATDGYLLNLRSWVSKSPVAHVFFAGPTLSGAARAEADVLTRELAAAVPRLDAAGIALTGITTDNERQQKDYATALNLPFLLLSDERQIASQALGVPLAEKRGNTNVAQPVLISVDETGLVRGIYHKPDPRLVAAIILESFRELLPA
;
A
#
# COMPACT_ATOMS: atom_id res chain seq x y z
N MET A 1 14.57 -24.89 5.73
CA MET A 1 13.99 -24.25 5.89
C MET A 1 13.35 -23.59 5.33
N SER A 2 12.92 -23.43 5.42
CA SER A 2 12.07 -22.88 4.89
C SER A 2 11.99 -21.63 4.76
N ARG A 3 11.98 -21.22 4.45
CA ARG A 3 11.62 -20.25 4.33
C ARG A 3 10.91 -19.73 4.16
N THR A 4 11.12 -19.33 4.21
CA THR A 4 9.78 -19.00 4.39
C THR A 4 9.42 -17.62 3.96
N THR A 5 8.75 -17.47 2.95
CA THR A 5 7.94 -16.32 2.70
C THR A 5 7.06 -16.12 3.92
N ALA A 6 7.30 -15.06 4.67
CA ALA A 6 6.43 -14.69 5.74
C ALA A 6 5.04 -14.49 5.15
N SER A 7 4.12 -15.38 5.42
CA SER A 7 2.75 -15.19 4.98
C SER A 7 2.10 -14.12 5.86
N LEU A 8 1.24 -13.31 5.27
CA LEU A 8 0.50 -12.31 6.01
C LEU A 8 -0.50 -12.97 6.96
N SER A 9 -0.98 -12.20 7.92
CA SER A 9 -2.01 -12.65 8.88
C SER A 9 -3.39 -12.76 8.23
N VAL A 10 -3.58 -12.14 7.06
CA VAL A 10 -4.84 -12.22 6.32
C VAL A 10 -4.62 -12.99 5.03
N GLN A 11 -5.70 -13.55 4.51
CA GLN A 11 -5.71 -14.28 3.24
C GLN A 11 -6.77 -13.68 2.32
N VAL A 12 -6.67 -13.99 1.05
CA VAL A 12 -7.71 -13.62 0.09
C VAL A 12 -9.05 -14.18 0.56
N GLY A 13 -10.06 -13.33 0.62
CA GLY A 13 -11.38 -13.68 1.12
C GLY A 13 -11.63 -13.23 2.56
N ASP A 14 -10.58 -12.90 3.31
CA ASP A 14 -10.72 -12.40 4.68
C ASP A 14 -11.07 -10.91 4.67
N PRO A 15 -11.80 -10.45 5.71
CA PRO A 15 -11.94 -9.01 5.89
C PRO A 15 -10.60 -8.41 6.33
N ILE A 16 -10.24 -7.26 5.77
CA ILE A 16 -9.07 -6.54 6.23
C ILE A 16 -9.37 -5.92 7.61
N PRO A 17 -8.39 -5.85 8.53
CA PRO A 17 -8.65 -5.27 9.84
C PRO A 17 -9.17 -3.84 9.78
N SER A 18 -10.05 -3.48 10.72
CA SER A 18 -10.57 -2.12 10.86
C SER A 18 -9.54 -1.28 11.60
N ILE A 19 -8.70 -0.60 10.86
CA ILE A 19 -7.61 0.20 11.40
C ILE A 19 -7.64 1.57 10.72
N GLY A 20 -7.64 2.63 11.54
CA GLY A 20 -7.59 4.00 11.02
C GLY A 20 -6.15 4.49 10.96
N LEU A 21 -5.76 5.06 9.83
CA LEU A 21 -4.46 5.67 9.64
C LEU A 21 -4.63 7.09 9.12
N ARG A 22 -3.74 7.98 9.57
CA ARG A 22 -3.77 9.38 9.14
C ARG A 22 -3.19 9.51 7.74
N ALA A 23 -3.92 10.17 6.86
CA ALA A 23 -3.51 10.36 5.47
C ALA A 23 -2.85 11.72 5.24
N THR A 24 -2.15 11.86 4.13
CA THR A 24 -1.46 13.11 3.77
C THR A 24 -2.42 14.28 3.51
N ASP A 25 -3.71 14.02 3.31
CA ASP A 25 -4.73 15.07 3.21
C ASP A 25 -5.26 15.51 4.59
N GLY A 26 -4.76 14.91 5.68
CA GLY A 26 -5.15 15.26 7.04
C GLY A 26 -6.31 14.46 7.59
N TYR A 27 -6.96 13.62 6.79
CA TYR A 27 -8.07 12.81 7.26
C TYR A 27 -7.61 11.47 7.82
N LEU A 28 -8.42 10.92 8.71
CA LEU A 28 -8.22 9.57 9.23
C LEU A 28 -9.00 8.62 8.33
N LEU A 29 -8.31 7.68 7.72
CA LEU A 29 -8.93 6.72 6.81
C LEU A 29 -8.85 5.32 7.38
N ASN A 30 -9.95 4.58 7.29
CA ASN A 30 -10.02 3.21 7.79
C ASN A 30 -9.78 2.23 6.65
N LEU A 31 -8.92 1.24 6.89
CA LEU A 31 -8.57 0.26 5.85
C LEU A 31 -9.77 -0.57 5.40
N ARG A 32 -10.69 -0.88 6.33
CA ARG A 32 -11.89 -1.68 6.01
C ARG A 32 -13.04 -0.84 5.52
N SER A 33 -13.27 0.29 6.15
CA SER A 33 -14.41 1.15 5.85
C SER A 33 -13.96 2.32 5.00
N TRP A 34 -13.54 2.04 3.78
CA TRP A 34 -13.05 3.08 2.88
C TRP A 34 -14.17 4.08 2.58
N VAL A 35 -13.85 5.36 2.73
CA VAL A 35 -14.84 6.44 2.71
C VAL A 35 -15.66 6.48 1.41
N SER A 36 -15.02 6.25 0.28
CA SER A 36 -15.69 6.29 -1.01
C SER A 36 -16.45 5.01 -1.35
N LYS A 37 -16.30 3.98 -0.52
CA LYS A 37 -16.87 2.65 -0.75
C LYS A 37 -16.47 2.08 -2.10
N SER A 38 -15.30 2.41 -2.57
CA SER A 38 -14.73 1.87 -3.80
C SER A 38 -13.72 0.78 -3.47
N PRO A 39 -13.43 -0.10 -4.42
CA PRO A 39 -12.27 -0.98 -4.27
C PRO A 39 -11.00 -0.15 -4.10
N VAL A 40 -10.07 -0.63 -3.31
CA VAL A 40 -8.82 0.08 -3.04
C VAL A 40 -7.64 -0.87 -3.03
N ALA A 41 -6.51 -0.41 -3.58
CA ALA A 41 -5.25 -1.12 -3.47
C ALA A 41 -4.39 -0.37 -2.46
N HIS A 42 -4.00 -1.08 -1.40
CA HIS A 42 -3.08 -0.56 -0.39
C HIS A 42 -1.69 -1.12 -0.66
N VAL A 43 -0.70 -0.26 -0.82
CA VAL A 43 0.67 -0.69 -1.08
C VAL A 43 1.54 -0.31 0.11
N PHE A 44 1.98 -1.31 0.87
CA PHE A 44 2.94 -1.12 1.95
C PHE A 44 4.33 -1.07 1.35
N PHE A 45 5.11 -0.04 1.68
CA PHE A 45 6.47 0.10 1.15
C PHE A 45 7.30 0.99 2.06
N ALA A 46 8.60 1.03 1.83
CA ALA A 46 9.51 1.95 2.48
C ALA A 46 9.96 2.97 1.44
N GLY A 47 10.02 4.24 1.81
CA GLY A 47 10.36 5.26 0.84
C GLY A 47 10.95 6.52 1.45
N PRO A 48 10.16 7.32 2.19
CA PRO A 48 10.59 8.66 2.62
C PRO A 48 11.93 8.71 3.37
N THR A 49 12.23 7.71 4.19
CA THR A 49 13.47 7.71 4.99
C THR A 49 14.61 6.91 4.38
N LEU A 50 14.40 6.33 3.21
CA LEU A 50 15.45 5.59 2.52
C LEU A 50 16.42 6.55 1.82
N SER A 51 17.62 6.04 1.52
CA SER A 51 18.63 6.80 0.78
C SER A 51 19.37 5.88 -0.18
N GLY A 52 20.13 6.44 -1.08
CA GLY A 52 20.95 5.68 -2.02
C GLY A 52 20.17 4.80 -2.95
N ALA A 53 20.68 3.60 -3.22
CA ALA A 53 20.06 2.66 -4.14
C ALA A 53 18.66 2.20 -3.69
N ALA A 54 18.47 2.02 -2.38
CA ALA A 54 17.18 1.63 -1.83
C ALA A 54 16.12 2.71 -2.08
N ARG A 55 16.49 3.98 -1.92
CA ARG A 55 15.60 5.10 -2.19
C ARG A 55 15.26 5.18 -3.68
N ALA A 56 16.24 4.97 -4.54
CA ALA A 56 16.03 5.00 -5.98
C ALA A 56 15.04 3.91 -6.40
N GLU A 57 15.17 2.72 -5.83
CA GLU A 57 14.26 1.60 -6.12
C GLU A 57 12.84 1.91 -5.63
N ALA A 58 12.72 2.48 -4.43
CA ALA A 58 11.42 2.89 -3.90
C ALA A 58 10.76 3.96 -4.76
N ASP A 59 11.55 4.90 -5.26
CA ASP A 59 11.03 5.97 -6.12
C ASP A 59 10.52 5.41 -7.46
N VAL A 60 11.15 4.36 -7.99
CA VAL A 60 10.66 3.69 -9.20
C VAL A 60 9.25 3.13 -8.95
N LEU A 61 9.07 2.40 -7.85
CA LEU A 61 7.76 1.85 -7.51
C LEU A 61 6.74 2.98 -7.36
N THR A 62 7.10 4.03 -6.63
CA THR A 62 6.18 5.14 -6.35
C THR A 62 5.76 5.85 -7.64
N ARG A 63 6.69 6.05 -8.58
CA ARG A 63 6.36 6.68 -9.85
C ARG A 63 5.50 5.80 -10.73
N GLU A 64 5.73 4.49 -10.71
CA GLU A 64 4.88 3.55 -11.45
C GLU A 64 3.46 3.52 -10.86
N LEU A 65 3.34 3.58 -9.54
CA LEU A 65 2.03 3.69 -8.89
C LEU A 65 1.34 4.99 -9.29
N ALA A 66 2.07 6.09 -9.30
CA ALA A 66 1.51 7.38 -9.71
C ALA A 66 1.03 7.32 -11.17
N ALA A 67 1.80 6.70 -12.04
CA ALA A 67 1.44 6.56 -13.45
C ALA A 67 0.22 5.65 -13.64
N ALA A 68 -0.05 4.75 -12.71
CA ALA A 68 -1.19 3.85 -12.77
C ALA A 68 -2.51 4.53 -12.40
N VAL A 69 -2.46 5.65 -11.66
CA VAL A 69 -3.66 6.28 -11.11
C VAL A 69 -4.74 6.57 -12.16
N PRO A 70 -4.45 7.17 -13.33
CA PRO A 70 -5.51 7.43 -14.31
C PRO A 70 -6.24 6.16 -14.75
N ARG A 71 -5.53 5.05 -14.94
CA ARG A 71 -6.15 3.78 -15.32
C ARG A 71 -7.00 3.23 -14.18
N LEU A 72 -6.52 3.35 -12.95
CA LEU A 72 -7.24 2.87 -11.78
C LEU A 72 -8.49 3.72 -11.52
N ASP A 73 -8.37 5.04 -11.65
CA ASP A 73 -9.51 5.95 -11.51
C ASP A 73 -10.59 5.62 -12.54
N ALA A 74 -10.20 5.35 -13.78
CA ALA A 74 -11.14 4.98 -14.83
C ALA A 74 -11.88 3.69 -14.50
N ALA A 75 -11.27 2.80 -13.73
CA ALA A 75 -11.88 1.55 -13.28
C ALA A 75 -12.59 1.69 -11.92
N GLY A 76 -12.57 2.86 -11.32
CA GLY A 76 -13.20 3.09 -10.02
C GLY A 76 -12.41 2.54 -8.84
N ILE A 77 -11.11 2.35 -9.00
CA ILE A 77 -10.25 1.77 -7.98
C ILE A 77 -9.38 2.86 -7.35
N ALA A 78 -9.43 2.97 -6.02
CA ALA A 78 -8.57 3.90 -5.28
C ALA A 78 -7.20 3.25 -5.02
N LEU A 79 -6.20 4.09 -4.80
CA LEU A 79 -4.83 3.64 -4.51
C LEU A 79 -4.30 4.41 -3.31
N THR A 80 -3.65 3.71 -2.39
CA THR A 80 -2.94 4.34 -1.28
C THR A 80 -1.56 3.72 -1.14
N GLY A 81 -0.63 4.50 -0.61
CA GLY A 81 0.64 3.98 -0.13
C GLY A 81 0.65 4.01 1.39
N ILE A 82 1.23 3.01 2.02
CA ILE A 82 1.33 2.94 3.48
C ILE A 82 2.79 2.74 3.85
N THR A 83 3.32 3.65 4.66
CA THR A 83 4.70 3.55 5.16
C THR A 83 4.71 3.75 6.67
N THR A 84 5.81 3.36 7.31
CA THR A 84 5.97 3.54 8.76
C THR A 84 6.47 4.94 9.12
N ASP A 85 6.57 5.82 8.15
CA ASP A 85 7.00 7.19 8.38
C ASP A 85 5.88 8.03 8.98
N ASN A 86 6.24 9.18 9.58
CA ASN A 86 5.24 10.07 10.14
C ASN A 86 4.59 10.91 9.03
N GLU A 87 3.52 11.62 9.41
CA GLU A 87 2.74 12.41 8.46
C GLU A 87 3.58 13.46 7.73
N ARG A 88 4.51 14.09 8.44
CA ARG A 88 5.35 15.13 7.85
C ARG A 88 6.29 14.56 6.79
N GLN A 89 6.95 13.45 7.13
CA GLN A 89 7.86 12.79 6.19
C GLN A 89 7.11 12.34 4.94
N GLN A 90 5.90 11.80 5.11
CA GLN A 90 5.08 11.39 3.98
C GLN A 90 4.63 12.59 3.14
N LYS A 91 4.24 13.67 3.79
CA LYS A 91 3.80 14.87 3.10
C LYS A 91 4.92 15.49 2.26
N ASP A 92 6.11 15.56 2.83
CA ASP A 92 7.28 16.05 2.11
C ASP A 92 7.61 15.16 0.91
N TYR A 93 7.54 13.86 1.08
CA TYR A 93 7.79 12.90 0.02
C TYR A 93 6.75 13.01 -1.10
N ALA A 94 5.48 13.08 -0.72
CA ALA A 94 4.39 13.21 -1.69
C ALA A 94 4.50 14.50 -2.48
N THR A 95 4.90 15.59 -1.83
CA THR A 95 5.11 16.88 -2.49
C THR A 95 6.29 16.81 -3.46
N ALA A 96 7.40 16.24 -3.01
CA ALA A 96 8.61 16.13 -3.84
C ALA A 96 8.37 15.33 -5.11
N LEU A 97 7.58 14.27 -5.04
CA LEU A 97 7.27 13.42 -6.18
C LEU A 97 5.94 13.77 -6.86
N ASN A 98 5.23 14.76 -6.34
CA ASN A 98 3.93 15.18 -6.87
C ASN A 98 2.97 14.00 -7.02
N LEU A 99 2.78 13.25 -5.93
CA LEU A 99 1.99 12.02 -5.95
C LEU A 99 0.49 12.31 -6.08
N PRO A 100 -0.21 11.63 -6.99
CA PRO A 100 -1.66 11.78 -7.18
C PRO A 100 -2.49 10.87 -6.28
N PHE A 101 -1.86 10.19 -5.32
CA PHE A 101 -2.56 9.30 -4.38
C PHE A 101 -2.10 9.58 -2.95
N LEU A 102 -2.90 9.15 -1.99
CA LEU A 102 -2.63 9.41 -0.58
C LEU A 102 -1.62 8.43 0.01
N LEU A 103 -0.77 8.94 0.91
CA LEU A 103 0.04 8.11 1.77
C LEU A 103 -0.61 8.07 3.14
N LEU A 104 -0.64 6.90 3.74
CA LEU A 104 -1.19 6.68 5.07
C LEU A 104 -0.05 6.37 6.03
N SER A 105 -0.05 7.02 7.19
CA SER A 105 1.04 6.87 8.16
C SER A 105 0.76 5.72 9.11
N ASP A 106 1.59 4.68 9.05
CA ASP A 106 1.60 3.58 9.99
C ASP A 106 2.79 3.71 10.94
N GLU A 107 2.98 4.93 11.46
CA GLU A 107 4.13 5.26 12.32
C GLU A 107 4.25 4.32 13.51
N ARG A 108 3.12 3.91 14.08
CA ARG A 108 3.09 3.00 15.21
C ARG A 108 3.14 1.52 14.81
N GLN A 109 3.21 1.24 13.51
CA GLN A 109 3.31 -0.11 12.96
C GLN A 109 2.10 -1.00 13.32
N ILE A 110 0.96 -0.38 13.62
CA ILE A 110 -0.25 -1.11 14.01
C ILE A 110 -0.79 -1.90 12.82
N ALA A 111 -0.91 -1.26 11.67
CA ALA A 111 -1.41 -1.94 10.47
C ALA A 111 -0.42 -2.99 9.98
N SER A 112 0.87 -2.67 9.94
CA SER A 112 1.89 -3.60 9.50
C SER A 112 1.91 -4.86 10.37
N GLN A 113 1.84 -4.69 11.69
CA GLN A 113 1.85 -5.82 12.61
C GLN A 113 0.55 -6.63 12.53
N ALA A 114 -0.59 -5.95 12.46
CA ALA A 114 -1.88 -6.64 12.39
C ALA A 114 -2.00 -7.48 11.12
N LEU A 115 -1.43 -7.01 10.00
CA LEU A 115 -1.48 -7.71 8.73
C LEU A 115 -0.33 -8.68 8.53
N GLY A 116 0.69 -8.61 9.39
CA GLY A 116 1.88 -9.45 9.24
C GLY A 116 2.79 -9.01 8.12
N VAL A 117 2.77 -7.73 7.77
CA VAL A 117 3.67 -7.19 6.75
C VAL A 117 5.09 -7.23 7.30
N PRO A 118 6.06 -7.83 6.59
CA PRO A 118 7.43 -7.93 7.08
C PRO A 118 8.08 -6.56 7.27
N LEU A 119 8.66 -6.34 8.44
CA LEU A 119 9.38 -5.12 8.77
C LEU A 119 10.86 -5.43 8.94
N ALA A 120 11.70 -4.46 8.61
CA ALA A 120 13.14 -4.54 8.79
C ALA A 120 13.64 -3.32 9.54
N GLU A 121 14.54 -3.52 10.47
CA GLU A 121 15.15 -2.43 11.22
C GLU A 121 16.56 -2.18 10.68
N LYS A 122 16.87 -0.91 10.43
CA LYS A 122 18.18 -0.52 9.98
C LYS A 122 18.51 0.83 10.59
N ARG A 123 19.61 0.88 11.34
CA ARG A 123 20.09 2.11 11.99
C ARG A 123 19.04 2.76 12.88
N GLY A 124 18.28 1.92 13.61
CA GLY A 124 17.28 2.41 14.53
C GLY A 124 15.95 2.79 13.89
N ASN A 125 15.83 2.71 12.57
CA ASN A 125 14.59 2.98 11.86
C ASN A 125 13.96 1.69 11.39
N THR A 126 12.66 1.55 11.63
CA THR A 126 11.91 0.39 11.18
C THR A 126 11.14 0.74 9.91
N ASN A 127 11.32 -0.06 8.89
CA ASN A 127 10.67 0.15 7.60
C ASN A 127 10.05 -1.17 7.12
N VAL A 128 9.14 -1.06 6.16
CA VAL A 128 8.64 -2.24 5.46
C VAL A 128 9.82 -2.90 4.74
N ALA A 129 10.00 -4.20 4.97
CA ALA A 129 11.16 -4.92 4.43
C ALA A 129 11.13 -5.03 2.92
N GLN A 130 9.93 -5.28 2.37
CA GLN A 130 9.70 -5.32 0.92
C GLN A 130 8.27 -4.91 0.65
N PRO A 131 7.98 -4.35 -0.52
CA PRO A 131 6.63 -3.90 -0.83
C PRO A 131 5.61 -5.05 -0.80
N VAL A 132 4.43 -4.77 -0.27
CA VAL A 132 3.29 -5.70 -0.30
C VAL A 132 2.07 -4.92 -0.79
N LEU A 133 1.43 -5.44 -1.82
CA LEU A 133 0.21 -4.85 -2.36
C LEU A 133 -0.97 -5.70 -1.93
N ILE A 134 -1.98 -5.06 -1.32
CA ILE A 134 -3.20 -5.73 -0.86
C ILE A 134 -4.39 -5.05 -1.51
N SER A 135 -5.13 -5.80 -2.31
CA SER A 135 -6.34 -5.31 -2.96
C SER A 135 -7.55 -5.64 -2.09
N VAL A 136 -8.40 -4.63 -1.85
CA VAL A 136 -9.56 -4.75 -0.96
C VAL A 136 -10.79 -4.25 -1.73
N ASP A 137 -11.87 -5.03 -1.73
CA ASP A 137 -13.08 -4.62 -2.42
C ASP A 137 -13.92 -3.64 -1.58
N GLU A 138 -15.02 -3.15 -2.14
CA GLU A 138 -15.86 -2.16 -1.50
C GLU A 138 -16.55 -2.67 -0.23
N THR A 139 -16.55 -3.99 0.01
CA THR A 139 -17.09 -4.58 1.24
C THR A 139 -16.03 -4.81 2.31
N GLY A 140 -14.77 -4.50 2.00
CA GLY A 140 -13.66 -4.67 2.94
C GLY A 140 -13.00 -6.04 2.89
N LEU A 141 -13.31 -6.85 1.90
CA LEU A 141 -12.69 -8.18 1.76
C LEU A 141 -11.43 -8.11 0.90
N VAL A 142 -10.40 -8.82 1.32
CA VAL A 142 -9.14 -8.92 0.59
C VAL A 142 -9.35 -9.73 -0.68
N ARG A 143 -8.97 -9.17 -1.83
CA ARG A 143 -9.11 -9.81 -3.13
C ARG A 143 -7.78 -10.25 -3.73
N GLY A 144 -6.69 -9.69 -3.29
CA GLY A 144 -5.37 -10.09 -3.78
C GLY A 144 -4.29 -9.65 -2.81
N ILE A 145 -3.23 -10.44 -2.75
CA ILE A 145 -2.05 -10.15 -1.94
C ILE A 145 -0.85 -10.45 -2.83
N TYR A 146 0.00 -9.44 -3.03
CA TYR A 146 1.17 -9.57 -3.91
C TYR A 146 2.41 -9.09 -3.19
N HIS A 147 3.36 -9.99 -3.01
CA HIS A 147 4.64 -9.69 -2.38
C HIS A 147 5.61 -9.20 -3.43
N LYS A 148 6.25 -8.07 -3.16
CA LYS A 148 7.26 -7.47 -4.04
C LYS A 148 6.80 -7.44 -5.52
N PRO A 149 5.65 -6.81 -5.81
CA PRO A 149 5.16 -6.76 -7.18
C PRO A 149 6.14 -6.01 -8.08
N ASP A 150 6.22 -6.44 -9.34
CA ASP A 150 7.04 -5.72 -10.31
C ASP A 150 6.45 -4.33 -10.53
N PRO A 151 7.23 -3.25 -10.27
CA PRO A 151 6.70 -1.89 -10.40
C PRO A 151 6.05 -1.60 -11.75
N ARG A 152 6.59 -2.16 -12.82
CA ARG A 152 6.07 -1.91 -14.17
C ARG A 152 4.75 -2.60 -14.45
N LEU A 153 4.34 -3.52 -13.58
CA LEU A 153 3.12 -4.31 -13.75
C LEU A 153 2.05 -3.96 -12.72
N VAL A 154 2.28 -2.98 -11.84
CA VAL A 154 1.37 -2.70 -10.72
C VAL A 154 -0.05 -2.39 -11.19
N ALA A 155 -0.22 -1.61 -12.25
CA ALA A 155 -1.56 -1.29 -12.75
C ALA A 155 -2.28 -2.57 -13.19
N ALA A 156 -1.60 -3.41 -13.96
CA ALA A 156 -2.18 -4.66 -14.46
C ALA A 156 -2.52 -5.61 -13.31
N ILE A 157 -1.62 -5.70 -12.32
CA ILE A 157 -1.82 -6.56 -11.14
C ILE A 157 -3.07 -6.11 -10.37
N ILE A 158 -3.20 -4.81 -10.13
CA ILE A 158 -4.34 -4.27 -9.40
C ILE A 158 -5.65 -4.53 -10.15
N LEU A 159 -5.66 -4.24 -11.45
CA LEU A 159 -6.86 -4.47 -12.27
C LEU A 159 -7.25 -5.94 -12.28
N GLU A 160 -6.27 -6.83 -12.41
CA GLU A 160 -6.52 -8.27 -12.43
C GLU A 160 -7.10 -8.75 -11.09
N SER A 161 -6.64 -8.18 -9.97
CA SER A 161 -7.13 -8.60 -8.65
C SER A 161 -8.62 -8.32 -8.43
N PHE A 162 -9.20 -7.41 -9.22
CA PHE A 162 -10.62 -7.08 -9.12
C PHE A 162 -11.42 -7.60 -10.31
N ARG A 163 -10.81 -8.36 -11.20
CA ARG A 163 -11.46 -8.78 -12.43
C ARG A 163 -12.74 -9.56 -12.22
N GLU A 164 -12.76 -10.43 -11.22
CA GLU A 164 -13.93 -11.25 -10.90
C GLU A 164 -15.10 -10.45 -10.34
N LEU A 165 -14.85 -9.21 -9.91
CA LEU A 165 -15.90 -8.33 -9.41
C LEU A 165 -16.55 -7.51 -10.52
N LEU A 166 -15.95 -7.51 -11.70
CA LEU A 166 -16.50 -6.79 -12.84
C LEU A 166 -17.52 -7.68 -13.55
N PRO A 167 -18.65 -7.12 -13.96
CA PRO A 167 -19.63 -7.90 -14.73
C PRO A 167 -18.97 -8.44 -15.99
N ALA A 168 -19.28 -9.68 -16.29
CA ALA A 168 -18.75 -10.33 -17.48
C ALA A 168 -19.14 -9.58 -18.75
#